data_37227a7c2835abdea74b41b3a0886ad7
#
_entry.id   37227a7c2835abdea74b41b3a0886ad7
#
_cell.length_a   1.000
_cell.length_b   1.000
_cell.length_c   1.000
_cell.angle_alpha   90.00
_cell.angle_beta   90.00
_cell.angle_gamma   90.00
#
_symmetry.space_group_name_H-M   'P 1'
#
loop_
_entity.id
_entity.type
_entity.pdbx_description
1 polymer ?
#
loop_
_entity_poly.entity_id
_entity_poly.type
_entity_poly.pdbx_seq_one_letter_code
_entity_poly.pdbx_strand_id
1 'polypeptide(L)'
;MPDITFLGWVHTILGISAISIGIYEIFKNKYFSIHSNASLVYFWLTFFTAITALNIYNQGGFGIAHILAICALIALFVGWMTETFNLGGKYTAHLFTLSFSSTFLFHLFPAIADSLRRLPLDNPIAESLTDPVILQSYAVLLVCFLGLLIYQLILIRRGHF
;
A
#
# COMPACT_ATOMS: atom_id res chain seq x y z
N MET A 1 22.88 -2.23 6.66
CA MET A 1 21.86 -1.16 6.58
C MET A 1 21.98 -0.23 7.78
N PRO A 2 21.68 1.09 7.67
CA PRO A 2 21.66 1.96 8.83
C PRO A 2 20.56 1.53 9.83
N ASP A 3 20.78 1.86 11.10
CA ASP A 3 19.83 1.59 12.17
C ASP A 3 18.50 2.33 11.91
N ILE A 4 17.42 1.71 12.37
CA ILE A 4 16.07 2.31 12.23
C ILE A 4 15.94 3.44 13.23
N THR A 5 15.69 4.65 12.75
CA THR A 5 15.39 5.82 13.61
C THR A 5 14.05 5.65 14.33
N PHE A 6 13.81 6.49 15.36
CA PHE A 6 12.51 6.52 16.03
C PHE A 6 11.35 6.74 15.03
N LEU A 7 11.51 7.69 14.11
CA LEU A 7 10.52 7.95 13.06
C LEU A 7 10.35 6.72 12.13
N GLY A 8 11.43 6.01 11.83
CA GLY A 8 11.41 4.77 11.07
C GLY A 8 10.58 3.68 11.77
N TRP A 9 10.70 3.54 13.09
CA TRP A 9 9.88 2.61 13.87
C TRP A 9 8.40 3.00 13.86
N VAL A 10 8.08 4.29 14.05
CA VAL A 10 6.69 4.78 13.94
C VAL A 10 6.11 4.46 12.57
N HIS A 11 6.86 4.78 11.49
CA HIS A 11 6.46 4.47 10.12
C HIS A 11 6.20 2.96 9.93
N THR A 12 7.10 2.11 10.40
CA THR A 12 6.99 0.66 10.26
C THR A 12 5.76 0.11 10.98
N ILE A 13 5.51 0.56 12.21
CA ILE A 13 4.32 0.13 12.99
C ILE A 13 3.03 0.56 12.27
N LEU A 14 2.96 1.81 11.81
CA LEU A 14 1.81 2.30 11.05
C LEU A 14 1.61 1.50 9.76
N GLY A 15 2.69 1.23 9.02
CA GLY A 15 2.65 0.47 7.77
C GLY A 15 2.20 -0.97 7.96
N ILE A 16 2.73 -1.68 8.96
CA ILE A 16 2.30 -3.05 9.30
C ILE A 16 0.84 -3.06 9.71
N SER A 17 0.42 -2.08 10.50
CA SER A 17 -0.99 -1.94 10.91
C SER A 17 -1.89 -1.70 9.70
N ALA A 18 -1.50 -0.83 8.76
CA ALA A 18 -2.23 -0.59 7.52
C ALA A 18 -2.35 -1.86 6.69
N ILE A 19 -1.26 -2.60 6.48
CA ILE A 19 -1.26 -3.87 5.75
C ILE A 19 -2.22 -4.87 6.41
N SER A 20 -2.17 -5.00 7.74
CA SER A 20 -3.01 -5.94 8.49
C SER A 20 -4.50 -5.61 8.34
N ILE A 21 -4.87 -4.34 8.46
CA ILE A 21 -6.27 -3.89 8.26
C ILE A 21 -6.67 -4.03 6.79
N GLY A 22 -5.79 -3.74 5.84
CA GLY A 22 -6.04 -3.93 4.41
C GLY A 22 -6.31 -5.40 4.06
N ILE A 23 -5.51 -6.32 4.61
CA ILE A 23 -5.74 -7.77 4.48
C ILE A 23 -7.11 -8.15 5.04
N TYR A 24 -7.41 -7.71 6.27
CA TYR A 24 -8.71 -7.99 6.89
C TYR A 24 -9.87 -7.52 6.02
N GLU A 25 -9.79 -6.29 5.48
CA GLU A 25 -10.85 -5.71 4.66
C GLU A 25 -11.04 -6.50 3.34
N ILE A 26 -9.94 -6.85 2.67
CA ILE A 26 -9.96 -7.64 1.44
C ILE A 26 -10.55 -9.04 1.69
N PHE A 27 -10.20 -9.71 2.79
CA PHE A 27 -10.72 -11.04 3.10
C PHE A 27 -12.19 -11.01 3.50
N LYS A 28 -12.61 -10.00 4.27
CA LYS A 28 -13.98 -9.88 4.79
C LYS A 28 -14.95 -9.36 3.73
N ASN A 29 -14.61 -8.21 3.14
CA ASN A 29 -15.52 -7.47 2.26
C ASN A 29 -15.18 -7.60 0.78
N LYS A 30 -14.02 -8.21 0.44
CA LYS A 30 -13.47 -8.39 -0.91
C LYS A 30 -12.94 -7.09 -1.55
N TYR A 31 -13.33 -5.94 -1.07
CA TYR A 31 -12.95 -4.61 -1.54
C TYR A 31 -12.93 -3.60 -0.38
N PHE A 32 -12.32 -2.43 -0.59
CA PHE A 32 -12.38 -1.31 0.33
C PHE A 32 -13.69 -0.54 0.14
N SER A 33 -14.23 0.02 1.22
CA SER A 33 -15.41 0.89 1.19
C SER A 33 -15.30 1.99 2.24
N ILE A 34 -15.56 3.25 1.90
CA ILE A 34 -15.54 4.35 2.90
C ILE A 34 -16.61 4.19 4.00
N HIS A 35 -17.60 3.34 3.76
CA HIS A 35 -18.63 3.03 4.75
C HIS A 35 -18.18 1.95 5.75
N SER A 36 -17.03 1.30 5.52
CA SER A 36 -16.44 0.34 6.46
C SER A 36 -15.53 1.05 7.47
N ASN A 37 -15.74 0.81 8.75
CA ASN A 37 -14.85 1.30 9.80
C ASN A 37 -13.40 0.84 9.61
N ALA A 38 -13.20 -0.38 9.12
CA ALA A 38 -11.87 -0.90 8.86
C ALA A 38 -11.18 -0.17 7.70
N SER A 39 -11.91 0.12 6.62
CA SER A 39 -11.37 0.95 5.52
C SER A 39 -11.06 2.38 5.96
N LEU A 40 -11.85 2.95 6.88
CA LEU A 40 -11.57 4.27 7.44
C LEU A 40 -10.29 4.25 8.30
N VAL A 41 -10.11 3.22 9.13
CA VAL A 41 -8.87 3.02 9.90
C VAL A 41 -7.69 2.82 8.94
N TYR A 42 -7.85 2.01 7.90
CA TYR A 42 -6.86 1.81 6.85
C TYR A 42 -6.45 3.12 6.17
N PHE A 43 -7.43 3.97 5.82
CA PHE A 43 -7.20 5.29 5.24
C PHE A 43 -6.25 6.14 6.11
N TRP A 44 -6.57 6.28 7.41
CA TRP A 44 -5.76 7.10 8.31
C TRP A 44 -4.38 6.50 8.57
N LEU A 45 -4.29 5.18 8.73
CA LEU A 45 -3.00 4.50 8.87
C LEU A 45 -2.12 4.72 7.62
N THR A 46 -2.69 4.57 6.44
CA THR A 46 -1.97 4.80 5.17
C THR A 46 -1.55 6.26 5.02
N PHE A 47 -2.43 7.20 5.35
CA PHE A 47 -2.12 8.63 5.34
C PHE A 47 -0.91 8.95 6.22
N PHE A 48 -0.94 8.55 7.49
CA PHE A 48 0.17 8.82 8.42
C PHE A 48 1.44 8.04 8.05
N THR A 49 1.31 6.84 7.54
CA THR A 49 2.47 6.07 7.01
C THR A 49 3.13 6.84 5.87
N ALA A 50 2.37 7.35 4.92
CA ALA A 50 2.92 8.10 3.79
C ALA A 50 3.55 9.43 4.24
N ILE A 51 2.93 10.17 5.17
CA ILE A 51 3.49 11.41 5.74
C ILE A 51 4.81 11.12 6.48
N THR A 52 4.87 10.07 7.28
CA THR A 52 6.13 9.70 7.97
C THR A 52 7.21 9.26 6.98
N ALA A 53 6.86 8.53 5.90
CA ALA A 53 7.81 8.14 4.86
C ALA A 53 8.47 9.35 4.19
N LEU A 54 7.73 10.42 3.94
CA LEU A 54 8.26 11.65 3.33
C LEU A 54 9.31 12.36 4.19
N ASN A 55 9.38 12.04 5.48
CA ASN A 55 10.34 12.61 6.42
C ASN A 55 11.53 11.68 6.73
N ILE A 56 11.63 10.52 6.08
CA ILE A 56 12.70 9.54 6.32
C ILE A 56 13.76 9.64 5.21
N TYR A 57 14.89 10.31 5.52
CA TYR A 57 15.99 10.55 4.57
C TYR A 57 17.22 9.68 4.82
N ASN A 58 17.10 8.59 5.56
CA ASN A 58 18.24 7.76 5.99
C ASN A 58 19.04 7.09 4.86
N GLN A 59 18.55 7.17 3.63
CA GLN A 59 19.20 6.56 2.45
C GLN A 59 19.84 7.62 1.53
N GLY A 60 20.10 8.82 2.01
CA GLY A 60 20.88 9.82 1.30
C GLY A 60 20.10 10.83 0.45
N GLY A 61 18.79 11.01 0.70
CA GLY A 61 17.99 12.03 0.02
C GLY A 61 16.65 11.55 -0.50
N PHE A 62 16.06 12.31 -1.41
CA PHE A 62 14.80 11.99 -2.04
C PHE A 62 14.96 10.78 -3.00
N GLY A 63 14.17 9.73 -2.80
CA GLY A 63 14.30 8.48 -3.55
C GLY A 63 12.95 7.82 -3.87
N ILE A 64 12.99 6.59 -4.37
CA ILE A 64 11.81 5.81 -4.81
C ILE A 64 10.76 5.68 -3.69
N ALA A 65 11.17 5.52 -2.44
CA ALA A 65 10.27 5.44 -1.30
C ALA A 65 9.41 6.72 -1.14
N HIS A 66 10.01 7.91 -1.37
CA HIS A 66 9.28 9.18 -1.33
C HIS A 66 8.28 9.28 -2.49
N ILE A 67 8.66 8.82 -3.68
CA ILE A 67 7.75 8.78 -4.85
C ILE A 67 6.55 7.88 -4.54
N LEU A 68 6.77 6.69 -3.99
CA LEU A 68 5.69 5.78 -3.58
C LEU A 68 4.78 6.41 -2.52
N ALA A 69 5.35 7.14 -1.56
CA ALA A 69 4.56 7.84 -0.53
C ALA A 69 3.68 8.95 -1.15
N ILE A 70 4.21 9.71 -2.10
CA ILE A 70 3.44 10.72 -2.85
C ILE A 70 2.33 10.04 -3.66
N CYS A 71 2.64 8.96 -4.38
CA CYS A 71 1.64 8.19 -5.13
C CYS A 71 0.54 7.64 -4.21
N ALA A 72 0.89 7.17 -3.01
CA ALA A 72 -0.07 6.70 -2.02
C ALA A 72 -1.00 7.82 -1.55
N LEU A 73 -0.48 9.01 -1.26
CA LEU A 73 -1.28 10.17 -0.87
C LEU A 73 -2.21 10.63 -2.00
N ILE A 74 -1.72 10.68 -3.24
CA ILE A 74 -2.54 11.01 -4.41
C ILE A 74 -3.66 9.99 -4.58
N ALA A 75 -3.33 8.69 -4.52
CA ALA A 75 -4.32 7.61 -4.66
C ALA A 75 -5.37 7.66 -3.54
N LEU A 76 -4.97 7.88 -2.27
CA LEU A 76 -5.91 8.06 -1.17
C LEU A 76 -6.86 9.23 -1.42
N PHE A 77 -6.30 10.38 -1.81
CA PHE A 77 -7.08 11.59 -2.04
C PHE A 77 -8.05 11.40 -3.22
N VAL A 78 -7.57 10.85 -4.34
CA VAL A 78 -8.41 10.56 -5.51
C VAL A 78 -9.52 9.58 -5.16
N GLY A 79 -9.22 8.50 -4.45
CA GLY A 79 -10.23 7.53 -4.02
C GLY A 79 -11.27 8.17 -3.12
N TRP A 80 -10.83 8.88 -2.09
CA TRP A 80 -11.73 9.55 -1.15
C TRP A 80 -12.63 10.58 -1.85
N MET A 81 -12.07 11.45 -2.69
CA MET A 81 -12.83 12.45 -3.46
C MET A 81 -13.83 11.79 -4.40
N THR A 82 -13.38 10.75 -5.11
CA THR A 82 -14.24 10.05 -6.08
C THR A 82 -15.47 9.46 -5.41
N GLU A 83 -15.28 8.80 -4.28
CA GLU A 83 -16.39 8.16 -3.54
C GLU A 83 -17.28 9.21 -2.85
N THR A 84 -16.68 10.20 -2.15
CA THR A 84 -17.41 11.19 -1.37
C THR A 84 -18.30 12.08 -2.26
N PHE A 85 -17.80 12.48 -3.42
CA PHE A 85 -18.49 13.40 -4.32
C PHE A 85 -19.10 12.72 -5.56
N ASN A 86 -19.04 11.40 -5.65
CA ASN A 86 -19.50 10.61 -6.79
C ASN A 86 -18.97 11.14 -8.14
N LEU A 87 -17.70 11.53 -8.18
CA LEU A 87 -17.08 12.20 -9.34
C LEU A 87 -17.01 11.32 -10.59
N GLY A 88 -17.03 10.01 -10.43
CA GLY A 88 -16.98 9.04 -11.52
C GLY A 88 -18.33 8.63 -12.09
N GLY A 89 -19.45 9.06 -11.51
CA GLY A 89 -20.78 8.58 -11.86
C GLY A 89 -20.83 7.05 -11.81
N LYS A 90 -21.17 6.38 -12.91
CA LYS A 90 -21.19 4.91 -12.99
C LYS A 90 -19.83 4.24 -12.81
N TYR A 91 -18.75 4.98 -12.87
CA TYR A 91 -17.38 4.48 -12.68
C TYR A 91 -16.79 4.79 -11.29
N THR A 92 -17.55 5.44 -10.40
CA THR A 92 -17.09 5.81 -9.05
C THR A 92 -16.50 4.63 -8.32
N ALA A 93 -17.21 3.52 -8.21
CA ALA A 93 -16.76 2.31 -7.54
C ALA A 93 -15.47 1.73 -8.16
N HIS A 94 -15.32 1.79 -9.48
CA HIS A 94 -14.10 1.33 -10.17
C HIS A 94 -12.89 2.20 -9.84
N LEU A 95 -13.06 3.53 -9.89
CA LEU A 95 -11.99 4.49 -9.58
C LEU A 95 -11.59 4.41 -8.11
N PHE A 96 -12.56 4.32 -7.21
CA PHE A 96 -12.31 4.14 -5.78
C PHE A 96 -11.52 2.84 -5.51
N THR A 97 -12.00 1.72 -6.05
CA THR A 97 -11.34 0.41 -5.87
C THR A 97 -9.92 0.43 -6.42
N LEU A 98 -9.71 0.97 -7.63
CA LEU A 98 -8.38 1.10 -8.22
C LEU A 98 -7.46 1.92 -7.31
N SER A 99 -7.94 3.06 -6.83
CA SER A 99 -7.15 3.98 -5.98
C SER A 99 -6.78 3.32 -4.65
N PHE A 100 -7.73 2.77 -3.90
CA PHE A 100 -7.47 2.19 -2.59
C PHE A 100 -6.67 0.89 -2.68
N SER A 101 -6.98 0.01 -3.63
CA SER A 101 -6.18 -1.21 -3.83
C SER A 101 -4.75 -0.90 -4.26
N SER A 102 -4.51 0.19 -5.02
CA SER A 102 -3.16 0.63 -5.37
C SER A 102 -2.37 1.09 -4.14
N THR A 103 -2.99 1.75 -3.15
CA THR A 103 -2.30 2.10 -1.91
C THR A 103 -1.85 0.88 -1.13
N PHE A 104 -2.62 -0.21 -1.16
CA PHE A 104 -2.23 -1.48 -0.55
C PHE A 104 -0.98 -2.08 -1.24
N LEU A 105 -0.92 -2.05 -2.57
CA LEU A 105 0.29 -2.43 -3.32
C LEU A 105 1.50 -1.57 -2.92
N PHE A 106 1.31 -0.25 -2.77
CA PHE A 106 2.40 0.67 -2.41
C PHE A 106 2.96 0.42 -1.00
N HIS A 107 2.17 -0.13 -0.07
CA HIS A 107 2.66 -0.62 1.21
C HIS A 107 3.48 -1.90 1.09
N LEU A 108 3.06 -2.82 0.21
CA LEU A 108 3.71 -4.13 0.09
C LEU A 108 5.09 -4.06 -0.57
N PHE A 109 5.33 -3.13 -1.50
CA PHE A 109 6.65 -2.97 -2.12
C PHE A 109 7.76 -2.69 -1.09
N PRO A 110 7.69 -1.62 -0.27
CA PRO A 110 8.73 -1.36 0.72
C PRO A 110 8.74 -2.42 1.83
N ALA A 111 7.60 -3.00 2.21
CA ALA A 111 7.55 -4.06 3.20
C ALA A 111 8.37 -5.29 2.77
N ILE A 112 8.22 -5.74 1.52
CA ILE A 112 9.01 -6.85 0.96
C ILE A 112 10.48 -6.47 0.89
N ALA A 113 10.81 -5.30 0.33
CA ALA A 113 12.20 -4.88 0.17
C ALA A 113 12.92 -4.77 1.51
N ASP A 114 12.32 -4.12 2.50
CA ASP A 114 12.91 -3.96 3.81
C ASP A 114 13.01 -5.28 4.57
N SER A 115 12.01 -6.15 4.46
CA SER A 115 12.06 -7.48 5.08
C SER A 115 13.20 -8.32 4.51
N LEU A 116 13.33 -8.42 3.19
CA LEU A 116 14.36 -9.24 2.54
C LEU A 116 15.77 -8.69 2.77
N ARG A 117 15.93 -7.37 2.92
CA ARG A 117 17.21 -6.70 3.17
C ARG A 117 17.62 -6.62 4.64
N ARG A 118 16.71 -6.99 5.57
CA ARG A 118 16.98 -6.95 7.01
C ARG A 118 16.91 -8.31 7.68
N LEU A 119 16.25 -9.27 7.05
CA LEU A 119 16.01 -10.58 7.65
C LEU A 119 16.63 -11.71 6.81
N PRO A 120 17.22 -12.74 7.46
CA PRO A 120 17.60 -12.79 8.88
C PRO A 120 18.64 -11.73 9.26
N LEU A 121 18.70 -11.31 10.54
CA LEU A 121 19.55 -10.20 10.97
C LEU A 121 21.05 -10.42 10.68
N ASP A 122 21.51 -11.67 10.82
CA ASP A 122 22.95 -12.02 10.65
C ASP A 122 23.33 -12.27 9.18
N ASN A 123 22.34 -12.59 8.31
CA ASN A 123 22.57 -12.89 6.90
C ASN A 123 21.32 -12.56 6.07
N PRO A 124 21.10 -11.28 5.74
CA PRO A 124 19.93 -10.86 4.96
C PRO A 124 19.83 -11.56 3.61
N ILE A 125 18.59 -11.85 3.18
CA ILE A 125 18.34 -12.57 1.93
C ILE A 125 18.75 -11.75 0.70
N ALA A 126 18.67 -10.42 0.78
CA ALA A 126 19.00 -9.51 -0.31
C ALA A 126 19.96 -8.40 0.17
N GLU A 127 20.95 -8.07 -0.65
CA GLU A 127 21.96 -7.04 -0.33
C GLU A 127 21.55 -5.64 -0.82
N SER A 128 20.81 -5.57 -1.93
CA SER A 128 20.42 -4.30 -2.58
C SER A 128 18.98 -4.32 -3.06
N LEU A 129 18.44 -3.15 -3.42
CA LEU A 129 17.10 -3.04 -4.01
C LEU A 129 16.99 -3.64 -5.42
N THR A 130 18.12 -3.83 -6.08
CA THR A 130 18.21 -4.43 -7.41
C THR A 130 18.51 -5.93 -7.37
N ASP A 131 18.54 -6.52 -6.18
CA ASP A 131 18.73 -7.95 -6.01
C ASP A 131 17.66 -8.74 -6.77
N PRO A 132 18.05 -9.79 -7.53
CA PRO A 132 17.09 -10.60 -8.29
C PRO A 132 15.93 -11.13 -7.46
N VAL A 133 16.14 -11.46 -6.19
CA VAL A 133 15.10 -11.98 -5.30
C VAL A 133 14.05 -10.92 -4.99
N ILE A 134 14.43 -9.65 -4.85
CA ILE A 134 13.50 -8.54 -4.66
C ILE A 134 12.71 -8.30 -5.95
N LEU A 135 13.38 -8.26 -7.10
CA LEU A 135 12.73 -8.02 -8.39
C LEU A 135 11.72 -9.13 -8.73
N GLN A 136 12.07 -10.39 -8.45
CA GLN A 136 11.15 -11.52 -8.60
C GLN A 136 9.96 -11.41 -7.65
N SER A 137 10.19 -11.05 -6.38
CA SER A 137 9.13 -10.83 -5.40
C SER A 137 8.16 -9.71 -5.85
N TYR A 138 8.68 -8.64 -6.42
CA TYR A 138 7.86 -7.56 -6.98
C TYR A 138 7.04 -8.02 -8.18
N ALA A 139 7.62 -8.84 -9.06
CA ALA A 139 6.90 -9.41 -10.21
C ALA A 139 5.73 -10.30 -9.74
N VAL A 140 5.98 -11.19 -8.78
CA VAL A 140 4.93 -12.05 -8.19
C VAL A 140 3.86 -11.19 -7.52
N LEU A 141 4.26 -10.21 -6.71
CA LEU A 141 3.32 -9.30 -6.04
C LEU A 141 2.44 -8.56 -7.06
N LEU A 142 3.01 -8.07 -8.15
CA LEU A 142 2.27 -7.37 -9.19
C LEU A 142 1.24 -8.29 -9.87
N VAL A 143 1.62 -9.53 -10.19
CA VAL A 143 0.69 -10.52 -10.76
C VAL A 143 -0.47 -10.81 -9.79
N CYS A 144 -0.17 -11.02 -8.51
CA CYS A 144 -1.19 -11.24 -7.48
C CYS A 144 -2.11 -10.02 -7.34
N PHE A 145 -1.54 -8.81 -7.35
CA PHE A 145 -2.31 -7.56 -7.28
C PHE A 145 -3.24 -7.39 -8.50
N LEU A 146 -2.75 -7.64 -9.71
CA LEU A 146 -3.58 -7.57 -10.91
C LEU A 146 -4.72 -8.59 -10.86
N GLY A 147 -4.46 -9.80 -10.39
CA GLY A 147 -5.50 -10.81 -10.17
C GLY A 147 -6.56 -10.34 -9.16
N LEU A 148 -6.13 -9.78 -8.02
CA LEU A 148 -7.03 -9.19 -7.03
C LEU A 148 -7.87 -8.05 -7.62
N LEU A 149 -7.23 -7.13 -8.32
CA LEU A 149 -7.91 -5.97 -8.91
C LEU A 149 -8.96 -6.42 -9.95
N ILE A 150 -8.60 -7.34 -10.85
CA ILE A 150 -9.54 -7.91 -11.83
C ILE A 150 -10.72 -8.56 -11.11
N TYR A 151 -10.47 -9.34 -10.06
CA TYR A 151 -11.53 -9.96 -9.26
C TYR A 151 -12.48 -8.92 -8.66
N GLN A 152 -11.93 -7.85 -8.06
CA GLN A 152 -12.71 -6.75 -7.49
C GLN A 152 -13.56 -6.03 -8.54
N LEU A 153 -12.99 -5.74 -9.73
CA LEU A 153 -13.71 -5.11 -10.83
C LEU A 153 -14.85 -5.99 -11.37
N ILE A 154 -14.67 -7.31 -11.37
CA ILE A 154 -15.74 -8.26 -11.73
C ILE A 154 -16.87 -8.21 -10.71
N LEU A 155 -16.57 -8.15 -9.40
CA LEU A 155 -17.58 -8.04 -8.34
C LEU A 155 -18.40 -6.76 -8.49
N ILE A 156 -17.76 -5.62 -8.76
CA ILE A 156 -18.44 -4.34 -9.01
C ILE A 156 -19.41 -4.47 -10.19
N ARG A 157 -18.96 -5.06 -11.30
CA ARG A 157 -19.84 -5.27 -12.49
C ARG A 157 -21.05 -6.16 -12.20
N ARG A 158 -20.94 -7.07 -11.25
CA ARG A 158 -22.03 -7.96 -10.82
C ARG A 158 -22.96 -7.35 -9.77
N GLY A 159 -22.75 -6.09 -9.39
CA GLY A 159 -23.56 -5.39 -8.39
C GLY A 159 -23.32 -5.81 -6.95
N HIS A 160 -22.16 -6.38 -6.65
CA HIS A 160 -21.73 -6.77 -5.29
C HIS A 160 -20.92 -5.66 -4.59
N PHE A 161 -21.17 -4.38 -4.93
CA PHE A 161 -20.44 -3.23 -4.38
C PHE A 161 -21.40 -2.28 -3.66
#